data_dc66cb545e84a800a35502d922f660b4
#
_entry.id   dc66cb545e84a800a35502d922f660b4
#
_cell.length_a   1.000
_cell.length_b   1.000
_cell.length_c   1.000
_cell.angle_alpha   90.00
_cell.angle_beta   90.00
_cell.angle_gamma   90.00
#
_symmetry.space_group_name_H-M   'P 1'
#
loop_
_entity.id
_entity.type
_entity.pdbx_description
1 polymer ?
#
loop_
_entity_poly.entity_id
_entity_poly.type
_entity_poly.pdbx_seq_one_letter_code
_entity_poly.pdbx_strand_id
1 'polypeptide(L)'
;MPSEQTKTYVDSDRFRGALITQSDVGGLEIRDCWFEERVKIVDCWGPEVYLAGAIGRIVVNDVDVTAYVEAELDRAEPNRVLAREARTADEIRAAWAAIEETWAATVSRVRELPEELHRRRVDDEWSFIETLRHLLHASDKWLGNPVLEEDSPYHPLGFGPGGDPDGVAGLTVDADPSLEEILEPRLARMGTMREFVSRVTDADLDRLCTRKPIGNDPEADYSVRRCLKVVLAEEAEHHRYAARDLAVLTAG
;
A
#
# COMPACT_ATOMS: atom_id res chain seq x y z
N MET A 1 -9.65 15.11 35.14
CA MET A 1 -9.00 15.85 34.06
C MET A 1 -9.93 15.79 32.88
N PRO A 2 -10.39 16.91 32.30
CA PRO A 2 -11.13 16.82 31.06
C PRO A 2 -10.20 16.23 30.00
N SER A 3 -10.66 15.23 29.24
CA SER A 3 -9.96 14.71 28.08
C SER A 3 -9.76 15.85 27.10
N GLU A 4 -8.52 16.27 26.88
CA GLU A 4 -8.22 17.23 25.80
C GLU A 4 -8.68 16.60 24.50
N GLN A 5 -9.64 17.24 23.85
CA GLN A 5 -10.16 16.79 22.56
C GLN A 5 -9.02 16.86 21.55
N THR A 6 -8.66 15.75 20.94
CA THR A 6 -7.70 15.69 19.83
C THR A 6 -8.12 16.67 18.74
N LYS A 7 -7.25 17.62 18.38
CA LYS A 7 -7.50 18.55 17.28
C LYS A 7 -7.11 17.90 15.98
N THR A 8 -8.07 17.58 15.14
CA THR A 8 -7.86 16.99 13.82
C THR A 8 -7.91 18.06 12.74
N TYR A 9 -6.97 18.00 11.80
CA TYR A 9 -6.89 18.87 10.63
C TYR A 9 -6.84 17.96 9.41
N VAL A 10 -7.85 18.03 8.54
CA VAL A 10 -8.01 17.22 7.33
C VAL A 10 -7.99 18.15 6.12
N ASP A 11 -7.40 17.73 5.02
CA ASP A 11 -7.32 18.45 3.75
C ASP A 11 -6.89 19.92 3.91
N SER A 12 -5.83 20.14 4.69
CA SER A 12 -5.41 21.47 5.10
C SER A 12 -3.96 21.76 4.69
N ASP A 13 -3.75 22.89 4.05
CA ASP A 13 -2.43 23.47 3.75
C ASP A 13 -1.84 24.29 4.92
N ARG A 14 -2.58 24.38 6.03
CA ARG A 14 -2.26 25.20 7.20
C ARG A 14 -0.86 24.96 7.76
N PHE A 15 -0.35 23.76 7.63
CA PHE A 15 0.96 23.37 8.14
C PHE A 15 2.08 23.50 7.11
N ARG A 16 1.77 23.89 5.87
CA ARG A 16 2.78 24.14 4.84
C ARG A 16 3.68 25.30 5.27
N GLY A 17 4.96 25.04 5.43
CA GLY A 17 5.92 26.03 5.93
C GLY A 17 5.75 26.39 7.41
N ALA A 18 4.93 25.66 8.17
CA ALA A 18 4.74 25.93 9.59
C ALA A 18 6.02 25.68 10.40
N LEU A 19 6.26 26.53 11.40
CA LEU A 19 7.28 26.35 12.43
C LEU A 19 6.58 26.16 13.78
N ILE A 20 6.75 24.99 14.38
CA ILE A 20 6.31 24.70 15.75
C ILE A 20 7.55 24.79 16.63
N THR A 21 7.57 25.67 17.60
CA THR A 21 8.71 25.89 18.48
C THR A 21 8.27 26.12 19.92
N GLN A 22 9.11 25.75 20.88
CA GLN A 22 8.87 25.94 22.33
C GLN A 22 7.50 25.41 22.79
N SER A 23 7.05 24.27 22.20
CA SER A 23 5.73 23.72 22.41
C SER A 23 5.83 22.27 22.91
N ASP A 24 4.86 21.86 23.70
CA ASP A 24 4.62 20.46 23.96
C ASP A 24 3.88 19.87 22.75
N VAL A 25 4.51 18.90 22.10
CA VAL A 25 3.97 18.17 20.94
C VAL A 25 3.76 16.67 21.25
N GLY A 26 3.68 16.33 22.53
CA GLY A 26 3.40 14.96 22.94
C GLY A 26 2.11 14.43 22.32
N GLY A 27 2.17 13.25 21.73
CA GLY A 27 1.04 12.66 21.00
C GLY A 27 0.72 13.29 19.65
N LEU A 28 1.62 14.13 19.07
CA LEU A 28 1.43 14.62 17.70
C LEU A 28 1.51 13.46 16.71
N GLU A 29 0.47 13.31 15.90
CA GLU A 29 0.41 12.38 14.78
C GLU A 29 0.26 13.14 13.47
N ILE A 30 1.01 12.72 12.45
CA ILE A 30 0.92 13.18 11.07
C ILE A 30 0.69 11.93 10.23
N ARG A 31 -0.52 11.76 9.68
CA ARG A 31 -0.93 10.58 8.90
C ARG A 31 -1.43 11.00 7.53
N ASP A 32 -1.21 10.16 6.53
CA ASP A 32 -1.69 10.32 5.15
C ASP A 32 -1.37 11.70 4.56
N CYS A 33 -0.19 12.22 4.90
CA CYS A 33 0.25 13.54 4.50
C CYS A 33 1.33 13.46 3.42
N TRP A 34 1.23 14.37 2.47
CA TRP A 34 2.23 14.59 1.43
C TRP A 34 3.11 15.79 1.78
N PHE A 35 4.41 15.66 1.57
CA PHE A 35 5.35 16.77 1.64
C PHE A 35 6.34 16.73 0.46
N GLU A 36 6.40 17.81 -0.30
CA GLU A 36 7.30 17.97 -1.45
C GLU A 36 8.71 18.35 -1.00
N GLU A 37 8.80 19.04 0.15
CA GLU A 37 10.03 19.50 0.74
C GLU A 37 10.36 18.67 1.99
N ARG A 38 11.41 19.05 2.70
CA ARG A 38 11.88 18.36 3.90
C ARG A 38 11.02 18.70 5.11
N VAL A 39 10.53 17.68 5.82
CA VAL A 39 10.09 17.81 7.21
C VAL A 39 11.34 17.78 8.13
N LYS A 40 11.42 18.69 9.08
CA LYS A 40 12.57 18.84 9.96
C LYS A 40 12.13 18.87 11.42
N ILE A 41 12.69 17.95 12.23
CA ILE A 41 12.50 17.88 13.68
C ILE A 41 13.88 18.09 14.30
N VAL A 42 14.08 19.17 15.04
CA VAL A 42 15.41 19.60 15.54
C VAL A 42 15.30 20.09 16.97
N ASP A 43 16.28 19.75 17.81
CA ASP A 43 16.37 20.16 19.21
C ASP A 43 15.10 19.79 20.03
N CYS A 44 14.55 18.61 19.71
CA CYS A 44 13.40 18.05 20.43
C CYS A 44 13.87 16.93 21.37
N TRP A 45 13.19 16.79 22.48
CA TRP A 45 13.43 15.74 23.50
C TRP A 45 12.15 14.93 23.70
N GLY A 46 12.27 13.61 23.65
CA GLY A 46 11.14 12.71 23.84
C GLY A 46 11.61 11.26 23.93
N PRO A 47 10.74 10.34 24.34
CA PRO A 47 11.09 8.93 24.48
C PRO A 47 11.19 8.22 23.12
N GLU A 48 10.42 8.67 22.12
CA GLU A 48 10.30 7.97 20.84
C GLU A 48 9.89 8.91 19.71
N VAL A 49 10.38 8.62 18.51
CA VAL A 49 9.88 9.16 17.24
C VAL A 49 9.65 7.96 16.32
N TYR A 50 8.40 7.72 15.93
CA TYR A 50 8.02 6.68 14.98
C TYR A 50 7.87 7.28 13.59
N LEU A 51 8.54 6.71 12.59
CA LEU A 51 8.46 7.11 11.18
C LEU A 51 8.11 5.89 10.32
N ALA A 52 7.05 5.99 9.55
CA ALA A 52 6.65 4.98 8.57
C ALA A 52 6.20 5.64 7.27
N GLY A 53 6.22 4.90 6.16
CA GLY A 53 5.79 5.36 4.85
C GLY A 53 6.93 5.40 3.82
N ALA A 54 6.63 5.95 2.64
CA ALA A 54 7.57 6.05 1.52
C ALA A 54 8.44 7.31 1.66
N ILE A 55 9.43 7.28 2.54
CA ILE A 55 10.34 8.39 2.81
C ILE A 55 11.63 8.20 2.02
N GLY A 56 11.87 9.05 1.03
CA GLY A 56 13.01 8.92 0.12
C GLY A 56 14.38 9.12 0.79
N ARG A 57 14.45 9.90 1.89
CA ARG A 57 15.70 10.13 2.63
C ARG A 57 15.46 10.39 4.11
N ILE A 58 16.15 9.64 4.96
CA ILE A 58 16.06 9.75 6.42
C ILE A 58 17.43 10.14 6.98
N VAL A 59 17.47 11.26 7.69
CA VAL A 59 18.69 11.76 8.33
C VAL A 59 18.46 11.93 9.83
N VAL A 60 19.26 11.28 10.64
CA VAL A 60 19.18 11.34 12.10
C VAL A 60 20.52 11.88 12.64
N ASN A 61 20.50 13.01 13.36
CA ASN A 61 21.70 13.67 13.90
C ASN A 61 22.82 13.80 12.85
N ASP A 62 22.46 14.34 11.67
CA ASP A 62 23.33 14.53 10.50
C ASP A 62 23.88 13.25 9.84
N VAL A 63 23.46 12.06 10.29
CA VAL A 63 23.79 10.78 9.67
C VAL A 63 22.65 10.35 8.76
N ASP A 64 22.95 10.08 7.47
CA ASP A 64 22.00 9.49 6.53
C ASP A 64 21.86 7.99 6.85
N VAL A 65 20.70 7.60 7.33
CA VAL A 65 20.39 6.23 7.73
C VAL A 65 19.52 5.51 6.70
N THR A 66 19.23 6.14 5.56
CA THR A 66 18.33 5.60 4.52
C THR A 66 18.75 4.20 4.07
N ALA A 67 20.01 4.06 3.66
CA ALA A 67 20.52 2.78 3.18
C ALA A 67 20.50 1.67 4.25
N TYR A 68 20.69 2.02 5.51
CA TYR A 68 20.61 1.08 6.62
C TYR A 68 19.17 0.58 6.80
N VAL A 69 18.19 1.49 6.84
CA VAL A 69 16.77 1.15 6.99
C VAL A 69 16.30 0.29 5.81
N GLU A 70 16.67 0.68 4.58
CA GLU A 70 16.35 -0.09 3.37
C GLU A 70 16.92 -1.52 3.43
N ALA A 71 18.19 -1.67 3.83
CA ALA A 71 18.82 -2.98 3.93
C ALA A 71 18.17 -3.89 4.98
N GLU A 72 17.74 -3.34 6.13
CA GLU A 72 17.03 -4.11 7.15
C GLU A 72 15.63 -4.52 6.69
N LEU A 73 14.91 -3.64 6.00
CA LEU A 73 13.62 -3.97 5.39
C LEU A 73 13.78 -5.06 4.32
N ASP A 74 14.78 -4.95 3.45
CA ASP A 74 15.06 -5.94 2.41
C ASP A 74 15.41 -7.32 2.98
N ARG A 75 16.13 -7.35 4.10
CA ARG A 75 16.45 -8.60 4.80
C ARG A 75 15.21 -9.26 5.42
N ALA A 76 14.31 -8.45 5.95
CA ALA A 76 13.06 -8.92 6.58
C ALA A 76 12.01 -9.33 5.54
N GLU A 77 11.98 -8.66 4.39
CA GLU A 77 10.90 -8.74 3.39
C GLU A 77 11.46 -9.05 1.98
N PRO A 78 11.85 -10.30 1.69
CA PRO A 78 12.46 -10.67 0.40
C PRO A 78 11.59 -10.35 -0.83
N ASN A 79 10.26 -10.41 -0.70
CA ASN A 79 9.35 -10.10 -1.81
C ASN A 79 9.43 -8.62 -2.23
N ARG A 80 9.76 -7.72 -1.31
CA ARG A 80 10.01 -6.32 -1.60
C ARG A 80 11.19 -6.15 -2.56
N VAL A 81 12.26 -6.93 -2.35
CA VAL A 81 13.43 -6.94 -3.24
C VAL A 81 13.06 -7.47 -4.62
N LEU A 82 12.36 -8.61 -4.68
CA LEU A 82 11.92 -9.19 -5.95
C LEU A 82 11.04 -8.20 -6.74
N ALA A 83 10.07 -7.55 -6.09
CA ALA A 83 9.21 -6.54 -6.71
C ALA A 83 10.02 -5.33 -7.23
N ARG A 84 10.98 -4.83 -6.44
CA ARG A 84 11.79 -3.66 -6.80
C ARG A 84 12.78 -3.96 -7.91
N GLU A 85 13.42 -5.12 -7.89
CA GLU A 85 14.50 -5.46 -8.82
C GLU A 85 14.01 -6.05 -10.14
N ALA A 86 12.79 -6.57 -10.22
CA ALA A 86 12.25 -7.18 -11.44
C ALA A 86 12.32 -6.23 -12.65
N ARG A 87 13.00 -6.67 -13.72
CA ARG A 87 13.19 -5.91 -14.96
C ARG A 87 12.69 -6.68 -16.19
N THR A 88 12.84 -8.00 -16.20
CA THR A 88 12.46 -8.88 -17.30
C THR A 88 11.13 -9.57 -17.03
N ALA A 89 10.53 -10.14 -18.06
CA ALA A 89 9.28 -10.91 -17.94
C ALA A 89 9.45 -12.11 -16.98
N ASP A 90 10.61 -12.77 -17.02
CA ASP A 90 10.92 -13.89 -16.13
C ASP A 90 11.04 -13.45 -14.67
N GLU A 91 11.69 -12.32 -14.41
CA GLU A 91 11.82 -11.77 -13.05
C GLU A 91 10.46 -11.30 -12.50
N ILE A 92 9.62 -10.67 -13.31
CA ILE A 92 8.25 -10.28 -12.93
C ILE A 92 7.41 -11.53 -12.60
N ARG A 93 7.55 -12.59 -13.40
CA ARG A 93 6.87 -13.87 -13.17
C ARG A 93 7.32 -14.53 -11.87
N ALA A 94 8.62 -14.53 -11.60
CA ALA A 94 9.18 -15.07 -10.36
C ALA A 94 8.74 -14.25 -9.14
N ALA A 95 8.75 -12.92 -9.23
CA ALA A 95 8.27 -12.03 -8.17
C ALA A 95 6.78 -12.26 -7.88
N TRP A 96 5.95 -12.38 -8.93
CA TRP A 96 4.53 -12.66 -8.76
C TRP A 96 4.28 -14.00 -8.07
N ALA A 97 4.97 -15.06 -8.49
CA ALA A 97 4.82 -16.39 -7.87
C ALA A 97 5.17 -16.38 -6.38
N ALA A 98 6.24 -15.68 -5.98
CA ALA A 98 6.63 -15.55 -4.58
C ALA A 98 5.59 -14.75 -3.75
N ILE A 99 5.02 -13.70 -4.33
CA ILE A 99 3.93 -12.91 -3.71
C ILE A 99 2.70 -13.79 -3.51
N GLU A 100 2.28 -14.55 -4.52
CA GLU A 100 1.13 -15.47 -4.41
C GLU A 100 1.31 -16.52 -3.32
N GLU A 101 2.49 -17.12 -3.22
CA GLU A 101 2.82 -18.10 -2.19
C GLU A 101 2.71 -17.47 -0.79
N THR A 102 3.24 -16.28 -0.62
CA THR A 102 3.23 -15.56 0.64
C THR A 102 1.80 -15.19 1.09
N TRP A 103 0.98 -14.67 0.16
CA TRP A 103 -0.42 -14.37 0.44
C TRP A 103 -1.24 -15.64 0.73
N ALA A 104 -1.01 -16.72 0.00
CA ALA A 104 -1.70 -17.99 0.25
C ALA A 104 -1.43 -18.52 1.67
N ALA A 105 -0.19 -18.45 2.12
CA ALA A 105 0.19 -18.83 3.49
C ALA A 105 -0.48 -17.93 4.54
N THR A 106 -0.51 -16.61 4.31
CA THR A 106 -1.14 -15.66 5.23
C THR A 106 -2.65 -15.84 5.28
N VAL A 107 -3.33 -15.97 4.14
CA VAL A 107 -4.78 -16.22 4.08
C VAL A 107 -5.15 -17.53 4.78
N SER A 108 -4.34 -18.60 4.61
CA SER A 108 -4.57 -19.86 5.32
C SER A 108 -4.56 -19.68 6.84
N ARG A 109 -3.61 -18.90 7.37
CA ARG A 109 -3.55 -18.58 8.81
C ARG A 109 -4.73 -17.74 9.27
N VAL A 110 -5.10 -16.73 8.49
CA VAL A 110 -6.21 -15.81 8.84
C VAL A 110 -7.54 -16.55 8.89
N ARG A 111 -7.78 -17.53 8.03
CA ARG A 111 -8.98 -18.36 8.08
C ARG A 111 -9.17 -19.13 9.38
N GLU A 112 -8.08 -19.37 10.12
CA GLU A 112 -8.12 -20.05 11.43
C GLU A 112 -8.37 -19.07 12.59
N LEU A 113 -8.32 -17.76 12.34
CA LEU A 113 -8.54 -16.73 13.35
C LEU A 113 -10.03 -16.43 13.52
N PRO A 114 -10.45 -15.97 14.72
CA PRO A 114 -11.78 -15.42 14.95
C PRO A 114 -12.14 -14.32 13.94
N GLU A 115 -13.38 -14.32 13.45
CA GLU A 115 -13.84 -13.40 12.41
C GLU A 115 -13.68 -11.92 12.81
N GLU A 116 -13.85 -11.60 14.09
CA GLU A 116 -13.65 -10.25 14.60
C GLU A 116 -12.23 -9.70 14.40
N LEU A 117 -11.22 -10.58 14.31
CA LEU A 117 -9.83 -10.17 14.05
C LEU A 117 -9.59 -9.80 12.59
N HIS A 118 -10.42 -10.31 11.67
CA HIS A 118 -10.29 -9.94 10.25
C HIS A 118 -10.63 -8.45 9.99
N ARG A 119 -11.48 -7.87 10.86
CA ARG A 119 -11.95 -6.48 10.77
C ARG A 119 -11.27 -5.55 11.78
N ARG A 120 -10.45 -6.11 12.66
CA ARG A 120 -9.81 -5.32 13.71
C ARG A 120 -8.65 -4.53 13.15
N ARG A 121 -8.66 -3.23 13.39
CA ARG A 121 -7.56 -2.31 13.06
C ARG A 121 -6.53 -2.30 14.18
N VAL A 122 -5.27 -2.10 13.82
CA VAL A 122 -4.15 -1.84 14.72
C VAL A 122 -3.69 -0.41 14.47
N ASP A 123 -3.58 0.41 15.51
CA ASP A 123 -3.14 1.81 15.43
C ASP A 123 -3.89 2.63 14.37
N ASP A 124 -5.20 2.40 14.21
CA ASP A 124 -6.06 3.00 13.19
C ASP A 124 -5.65 2.72 11.72
N GLU A 125 -4.68 1.84 11.49
CA GLU A 125 -4.34 1.33 10.16
C GLU A 125 -5.45 0.41 9.62
N TRP A 126 -5.41 0.11 8.34
CA TRP A 126 -6.41 -0.75 7.71
C TRP A 126 -6.44 -2.16 8.30
N SER A 127 -7.64 -2.67 8.52
CA SER A 127 -7.85 -4.08 8.87
C SER A 127 -7.42 -5.01 7.74
N PHE A 128 -7.32 -6.31 8.02
CA PHE A 128 -6.98 -7.31 7.01
C PHE A 128 -7.95 -7.28 5.82
N ILE A 129 -9.26 -7.19 6.08
CA ILE A 129 -10.29 -7.10 5.03
C ILE A 129 -10.12 -5.81 4.21
N GLU A 130 -9.91 -4.67 4.83
CA GLU A 130 -9.68 -3.39 4.13
C GLU A 130 -8.42 -3.44 3.27
N THR A 131 -7.36 -4.08 3.75
CA THR A 131 -6.13 -4.32 2.97
C THR A 131 -6.41 -5.16 1.71
N LEU A 132 -7.19 -6.24 1.83
CA LEU A 132 -7.57 -7.06 0.67
C LEU A 132 -8.43 -6.28 -0.33
N ARG A 133 -9.35 -5.46 0.15
CA ARG A 133 -10.18 -4.57 -0.67
C ARG A 133 -9.32 -3.55 -1.43
N HIS A 134 -8.34 -2.97 -0.74
CA HIS A 134 -7.40 -2.04 -1.35
C HIS A 134 -6.57 -2.71 -2.45
N LEU A 135 -6.04 -3.90 -2.20
CA LEU A 135 -5.24 -4.63 -3.19
C LEU A 135 -6.06 -5.08 -4.41
N LEU A 136 -7.35 -5.37 -4.22
CA LEU A 136 -8.27 -5.59 -5.34
C LEU A 136 -8.37 -4.32 -6.19
N HIS A 137 -8.64 -3.16 -5.56
CA HIS A 137 -8.70 -1.87 -6.23
C HIS A 137 -7.37 -1.49 -6.91
N ALA A 138 -6.23 -1.66 -6.25
CA ALA A 138 -4.93 -1.37 -6.82
C ALA A 138 -4.64 -2.22 -8.07
N SER A 139 -5.00 -3.50 -8.04
CA SER A 139 -4.88 -4.38 -9.21
C SER A 139 -5.84 -3.98 -10.33
N ASP A 140 -7.06 -3.58 -10.03
CA ASP A 140 -8.02 -3.06 -11.01
C ASP A 140 -7.49 -1.77 -11.66
N LYS A 141 -6.94 -0.86 -10.86
CA LYS A 141 -6.38 0.43 -11.29
C LYS A 141 -5.14 0.26 -12.17
N TRP A 142 -4.24 -0.65 -11.83
CA TRP A 142 -2.92 -0.76 -12.47
C TRP A 142 -2.80 -1.89 -13.48
N LEU A 143 -3.59 -2.96 -13.36
CA LEU A 143 -3.63 -4.07 -14.31
C LEU A 143 -4.89 -4.00 -15.18
N GLY A 144 -6.08 -4.00 -14.57
CA GLY A 144 -7.36 -4.10 -15.28
C GLY A 144 -7.56 -2.95 -16.27
N ASN A 145 -7.41 -1.71 -15.81
CA ASN A 145 -7.64 -0.53 -16.63
C ASN A 145 -6.55 -0.29 -17.70
N PRO A 146 -5.25 -0.08 -17.37
CA PRO A 146 -4.27 0.32 -18.39
C PRO A 146 -3.68 -0.85 -19.17
N VAL A 147 -3.48 -2.00 -18.55
CA VAL A 147 -2.74 -3.12 -19.18
C VAL A 147 -3.68 -4.02 -19.97
N LEU A 148 -4.82 -4.39 -19.36
CA LEU A 148 -5.83 -5.28 -19.94
C LEU A 148 -6.91 -4.51 -20.72
N GLU A 149 -7.01 -3.20 -20.52
CA GLU A 149 -7.98 -2.32 -21.21
C GLU A 149 -9.44 -2.75 -20.98
N GLU A 150 -9.74 -3.28 -19.78
CA GLU A 150 -11.09 -3.70 -19.41
C GLU A 150 -12.05 -2.49 -19.39
N ASP A 151 -13.26 -2.65 -19.92
CA ASP A 151 -14.24 -1.55 -19.96
C ASP A 151 -14.80 -1.18 -18.58
N SER A 152 -14.86 -2.14 -17.67
CA SER A 152 -15.31 -1.97 -16.30
C SER A 152 -14.34 -2.72 -15.35
N PRO A 153 -13.12 -2.18 -15.16
CA PRO A 153 -12.07 -2.90 -14.44
C PRO A 153 -12.32 -2.99 -12.94
N TYR A 154 -13.10 -2.05 -12.35
CA TYR A 154 -13.21 -1.91 -10.91
C TYR A 154 -14.30 -2.80 -10.33
N HIS A 155 -13.93 -3.66 -9.38
CA HIS A 155 -14.86 -4.47 -8.63
C HIS A 155 -15.56 -3.64 -7.53
N PRO A 156 -16.87 -3.82 -7.29
CA PRO A 156 -17.61 -3.04 -6.29
C PRO A 156 -17.06 -3.10 -4.87
N LEU A 157 -16.41 -4.19 -4.48
CA LEU A 157 -15.75 -4.35 -3.18
C LEU A 157 -14.37 -3.69 -3.10
N GLY A 158 -13.86 -3.11 -4.18
CA GLY A 158 -12.62 -2.35 -4.18
C GLY A 158 -12.68 -1.16 -3.20
N PHE A 159 -11.52 -0.75 -2.70
CA PHE A 159 -11.39 0.34 -1.74
C PHE A 159 -10.11 1.13 -2.01
N GLY A 160 -10.25 2.40 -2.40
CA GLY A 160 -9.11 3.30 -2.60
C GLY A 160 -8.67 3.99 -1.31
N PRO A 161 -7.45 4.57 -1.26
CA PRO A 161 -7.02 5.41 -0.16
C PRO A 161 -8.01 6.56 0.06
N GLY A 162 -8.47 6.76 1.31
CA GLY A 162 -9.49 7.77 1.60
C GLY A 162 -10.91 7.43 1.09
N GLY A 163 -11.16 6.18 0.71
CA GLY A 163 -12.44 5.69 0.19
C GLY A 163 -12.48 5.65 -1.34
N ASP A 164 -12.98 6.69 -1.99
CA ASP A 164 -13.01 6.83 -3.45
C ASP A 164 -12.62 8.26 -3.87
N PRO A 165 -11.35 8.65 -3.66
CA PRO A 165 -10.90 10.00 -4.00
C PRO A 165 -10.89 10.27 -5.51
N ASP A 166 -10.85 9.21 -6.32
CA ASP A 166 -10.79 9.29 -7.79
C ASP A 166 -12.18 9.30 -8.44
N GLY A 167 -13.27 9.16 -7.65
CA GLY A 167 -14.65 9.15 -8.15
C GLY A 167 -14.95 7.95 -9.07
N VAL A 168 -14.41 6.78 -8.74
CA VAL A 168 -14.56 5.57 -9.56
C VAL A 168 -16.00 5.05 -9.48
N ALA A 169 -16.69 5.04 -10.61
CA ALA A 169 -18.06 4.56 -10.67
C ALA A 169 -18.17 3.08 -10.29
N GLY A 170 -19.14 2.76 -9.44
CA GLY A 170 -19.49 1.39 -9.08
C GLY A 170 -18.80 0.85 -7.82
N LEU A 171 -17.91 1.60 -7.19
CA LEU A 171 -17.36 1.22 -5.89
C LEU A 171 -18.40 1.35 -4.78
N THR A 172 -18.42 0.39 -3.85
CA THR A 172 -19.23 0.44 -2.62
C THR A 172 -18.28 0.69 -1.45
N VAL A 173 -17.98 1.97 -1.20
CA VAL A 173 -16.97 2.39 -0.20
C VAL A 173 -17.27 1.79 1.17
N ASP A 174 -18.53 1.85 1.61
CA ASP A 174 -18.99 1.38 2.92
C ASP A 174 -19.29 -0.13 2.96
N ALA A 175 -18.89 -0.90 1.93
CA ALA A 175 -19.07 -2.35 1.96
C ALA A 175 -18.27 -2.96 3.11
N ASP A 176 -18.88 -3.90 3.83
CA ASP A 176 -18.28 -4.68 4.91
C ASP A 176 -18.34 -6.19 4.58
N PRO A 177 -17.58 -6.66 3.60
CA PRO A 177 -17.61 -8.07 3.21
C PRO A 177 -16.99 -8.96 4.30
N SER A 178 -17.42 -10.21 4.34
CA SER A 178 -16.68 -11.27 5.05
C SER A 178 -15.35 -11.57 4.36
N LEU A 179 -14.47 -12.32 5.04
CA LEU A 179 -13.20 -12.76 4.46
C LEU A 179 -13.40 -13.50 3.13
N GLU A 180 -14.35 -14.44 3.07
CA GLU A 180 -14.56 -15.24 1.85
C GLU A 180 -15.19 -14.41 0.71
N GLU A 181 -16.05 -13.45 1.02
CA GLU A 181 -16.65 -12.57 0.01
C GLU A 181 -15.60 -11.65 -0.65
N ILE A 182 -14.59 -11.17 0.08
CA ILE A 182 -13.52 -10.39 -0.53
C ILE A 182 -12.46 -11.28 -1.18
N LEU A 183 -12.21 -12.47 -0.67
CA LEU A 183 -11.24 -13.39 -1.25
C LEU A 183 -11.65 -13.89 -2.64
N GLU A 184 -12.93 -14.07 -2.90
CA GLU A 184 -13.41 -14.53 -4.22
C GLU A 184 -12.91 -13.61 -5.36
N PRO A 185 -13.27 -12.32 -5.43
CA PRO A 185 -12.80 -11.43 -6.49
C PRO A 185 -11.29 -11.17 -6.41
N ARG A 186 -10.72 -11.14 -5.20
CA ARG A 186 -9.30 -10.95 -5.00
C ARG A 186 -8.47 -12.08 -5.63
N LEU A 187 -8.82 -13.34 -5.38
CA LEU A 187 -8.15 -14.51 -5.96
C LEU A 187 -8.37 -14.61 -7.47
N ALA A 188 -9.56 -14.24 -7.95
CA ALA A 188 -9.82 -14.14 -9.39
C ALA A 188 -8.89 -13.12 -10.05
N ARG A 189 -8.72 -11.92 -9.47
CA ARG A 189 -7.83 -10.88 -9.99
C ARG A 189 -6.36 -11.30 -9.93
N MET A 190 -5.92 -11.97 -8.86
CA MET A 190 -4.58 -12.58 -8.79
C MET A 190 -4.37 -13.62 -9.88
N GLY A 191 -5.38 -14.46 -10.15
CA GLY A 191 -5.36 -15.42 -11.26
C GLY A 191 -5.21 -14.75 -12.62
N THR A 192 -5.91 -13.63 -12.85
CA THR A 192 -5.77 -12.80 -14.06
C THR A 192 -4.34 -12.27 -14.23
N MET A 193 -3.74 -11.77 -13.16
CA MET A 193 -2.34 -11.34 -13.18
C MET A 193 -1.39 -12.50 -13.50
N ARG A 194 -1.58 -13.67 -12.86
CA ARG A 194 -0.78 -14.89 -13.12
C ARG A 194 -0.89 -15.31 -14.59
N GLU A 195 -2.08 -15.32 -15.15
CA GLU A 195 -2.28 -15.65 -16.56
C GLU A 195 -1.58 -14.64 -17.48
N PHE A 196 -1.71 -13.35 -17.18
CA PHE A 196 -1.04 -12.31 -17.97
C PHE A 196 0.48 -12.47 -17.93
N VAL A 197 1.10 -12.56 -16.74
CA VAL A 197 2.57 -12.66 -16.63
C VAL A 197 3.11 -13.99 -17.17
N SER A 198 2.29 -15.05 -17.26
CA SER A 198 2.72 -16.32 -17.83
C SER A 198 3.06 -16.25 -19.31
N ARG A 199 2.50 -15.30 -20.05
CA ARG A 199 2.64 -15.15 -21.50
C ARG A 199 3.31 -13.85 -21.94
N VAL A 200 3.47 -12.86 -21.05
CA VAL A 200 4.11 -11.58 -21.35
C VAL A 200 5.58 -11.78 -21.72
N THR A 201 6.06 -11.04 -22.72
CA THR A 201 7.46 -11.00 -23.14
C THR A 201 8.12 -9.68 -22.73
N ASP A 202 9.44 -9.58 -22.81
CA ASP A 202 10.16 -8.33 -22.52
C ASP A 202 9.73 -7.19 -23.45
N ALA A 203 9.43 -7.52 -24.72
CA ALA A 203 8.92 -6.53 -25.68
C ALA A 203 7.52 -6.02 -25.30
N ASP A 204 6.65 -6.88 -24.78
CA ASP A 204 5.34 -6.48 -24.29
C ASP A 204 5.44 -5.57 -23.06
N LEU A 205 6.45 -5.76 -22.22
CA LEU A 205 6.66 -4.92 -21.04
C LEU A 205 6.98 -3.46 -21.39
N ASP A 206 7.60 -3.22 -22.52
CA ASP A 206 7.95 -1.86 -22.96
C ASP A 206 6.81 -1.17 -23.73
N ARG A 207 5.74 -1.89 -24.06
CA ARG A 207 4.54 -1.32 -24.68
C ARG A 207 3.93 -0.24 -23.76
N LEU A 208 3.63 0.93 -24.37
CA LEU A 208 2.89 1.98 -23.68
C LEU A 208 1.41 1.63 -23.62
N CYS A 209 0.81 1.85 -22.46
CA CYS A 209 -0.62 1.68 -22.24
C CYS A 209 -1.39 2.83 -22.88
N THR A 210 -2.50 2.52 -23.57
CA THR A 210 -3.37 3.53 -24.18
C THR A 210 -4.25 4.20 -23.15
N ARG A 211 -4.63 3.48 -22.08
CA ARG A 211 -5.38 4.00 -20.95
C ARG A 211 -4.43 4.36 -19.81
N LYS A 212 -4.80 5.36 -19.03
CA LYS A 212 -4.03 5.82 -17.86
C LYS A 212 -4.68 5.33 -16.57
N PRO A 213 -3.92 5.01 -15.51
CA PRO A 213 -4.49 4.74 -14.20
C PRO A 213 -5.26 5.96 -13.69
N ILE A 214 -6.51 5.78 -13.27
CA ILE A 214 -7.37 6.88 -12.80
C ILE A 214 -6.71 7.57 -11.59
N GLY A 215 -6.84 8.90 -11.50
CA GLY A 215 -6.26 9.71 -10.43
C GLY A 215 -4.74 9.89 -10.50
N ASN A 216 -4.08 9.39 -11.55
CA ASN A 216 -2.66 9.61 -11.78
C ASN A 216 -2.42 10.65 -12.89
N ASP A 217 -1.18 11.14 -13.00
CA ASP A 217 -0.80 12.16 -13.98
C ASP A 217 -1.20 11.72 -15.41
N PRO A 218 -2.15 12.42 -16.04
CA PRO A 218 -2.63 12.07 -17.38
C PRO A 218 -1.58 12.33 -18.47
N GLU A 219 -0.58 13.17 -18.23
CA GLU A 219 0.47 13.50 -19.17
C GLU A 219 1.66 12.52 -19.10
N ALA A 220 1.75 11.73 -18.03
CA ALA A 220 2.82 10.76 -17.88
C ALA A 220 2.61 9.53 -18.76
N ASP A 221 3.72 8.95 -19.22
CA ASP A 221 3.73 7.66 -19.91
C ASP A 221 3.71 6.50 -18.92
N TYR A 222 2.83 5.53 -19.19
CA TYR A 222 2.69 4.30 -18.43
C TYR A 222 2.99 3.11 -19.34
N SER A 223 4.15 2.47 -19.15
CA SER A 223 4.43 1.19 -19.79
C SER A 223 3.78 0.05 -19.01
N VAL A 224 3.56 -1.08 -19.68
CA VAL A 224 3.11 -2.32 -19.03
C VAL A 224 4.03 -2.65 -17.85
N ARG A 225 5.34 -2.58 -18.04
CA ARG A 225 6.34 -2.79 -16.97
C ARG A 225 6.08 -1.90 -15.76
N ARG A 226 5.88 -0.60 -15.97
CA ARG A 226 5.61 0.35 -14.88
C ARG A 226 4.36 -0.05 -14.11
N CYS A 227 3.28 -0.37 -14.82
CA CYS A 227 2.01 -0.77 -14.19
C CYS A 227 2.16 -2.07 -13.38
N LEU A 228 2.78 -3.10 -13.94
CA LEU A 228 3.01 -4.37 -13.23
C LEU A 228 3.90 -4.18 -12.01
N LYS A 229 4.93 -3.34 -12.10
CA LYS A 229 5.81 -3.05 -10.96
C LYS A 229 5.08 -2.35 -9.82
N VAL A 230 4.09 -1.50 -10.11
CA VAL A 230 3.25 -0.92 -9.06
C VAL A 230 2.42 -2.02 -8.40
N VAL A 231 1.80 -2.92 -9.16
CA VAL A 231 1.05 -4.05 -8.57
C VAL A 231 1.94 -4.89 -7.67
N LEU A 232 3.16 -5.24 -8.11
CA LEU A 232 4.10 -6.03 -7.31
C LEU A 232 4.50 -5.30 -6.00
N ALA A 233 4.73 -3.98 -6.08
CA ALA A 233 5.09 -3.17 -4.92
C ALA A 233 3.93 -3.04 -3.91
N GLU A 234 2.71 -2.76 -4.39
CA GLU A 234 1.49 -2.73 -3.57
C GLU A 234 1.30 -4.04 -2.81
N GLU A 235 1.40 -5.16 -3.51
CA GLU A 235 1.27 -6.49 -2.93
C GLU A 235 2.31 -6.77 -1.83
N ALA A 236 3.57 -6.46 -2.08
CA ALA A 236 4.65 -6.72 -1.14
C ALA A 236 4.55 -5.82 0.10
N GLU A 237 4.31 -4.52 -0.08
CA GLU A 237 4.24 -3.57 1.05
C GLU A 237 2.99 -3.81 1.90
N HIS A 238 1.83 -4.02 1.29
CA HIS A 238 0.59 -4.27 2.02
C HIS A 238 0.58 -5.64 2.71
N HIS A 239 1.29 -6.65 2.15
CA HIS A 239 1.52 -7.90 2.86
C HIS A 239 2.32 -7.66 4.15
N ARG A 240 3.38 -6.86 4.09
CA ARG A 240 4.20 -6.52 5.26
C ARG A 240 3.38 -5.86 6.36
N TYR A 241 2.53 -4.89 6.01
CA TYR A 241 1.62 -4.24 6.98
C TYR A 241 0.62 -5.23 7.57
N ALA A 242 -0.04 -6.03 6.73
CA ALA A 242 -0.98 -7.05 7.18
C ALA A 242 -0.34 -8.08 8.12
N ALA A 243 0.88 -8.54 7.80
CA ALA A 243 1.61 -9.51 8.63
C ALA A 243 2.01 -8.93 9.99
N ARG A 244 2.45 -7.66 10.03
CA ARG A 244 2.75 -6.91 11.26
C ARG A 244 1.51 -6.86 12.17
N ASP A 245 0.39 -6.43 11.62
CA ASP A 245 -0.83 -6.20 12.38
C ASP A 245 -1.44 -7.52 12.88
N LEU A 246 -1.42 -8.56 12.06
CA LEU A 246 -1.80 -9.91 12.48
C LEU A 246 -0.91 -10.42 13.63
N ALA A 247 0.39 -10.14 13.61
CA ALA A 247 1.28 -10.51 14.71
C ALA A 247 0.90 -9.80 16.02
N VAL A 248 0.56 -8.50 15.97
CA VAL A 248 0.06 -7.75 17.14
C VAL A 248 -1.25 -8.34 17.64
N LEU A 249 -2.22 -8.61 16.75
CA LEU A 249 -3.54 -9.12 17.10
C LEU A 249 -3.51 -10.54 17.70
N THR A 250 -2.48 -11.32 17.38
CA THR A 250 -2.35 -12.72 17.83
C THR A 250 -1.33 -12.93 18.94
N ALA A 251 -0.64 -11.87 19.41
CA ALA A 251 0.35 -11.93 20.49
C ALA A 251 -0.27 -11.88 21.90
N GLY A 252 -1.61 -11.81 22.02
CA GLY A 252 -2.36 -11.65 23.29
C GLY A 252 -2.78 -12.96 23.91
#